data_69908fde98bef4e2238d2d9f34343951
#
_entry.id   69908fde98bef4e2238d2d9f34343951
#
_cell.length_a   1.000
_cell.length_b   1.000
_cell.length_c   1.000
_cell.angle_alpha   90.00
_cell.angle_beta   90.00
_cell.angle_gamma   90.00
#
_symmetry.space_group_name_H-M   'P 1'
#
loop_
_entity.id
_entity.type
_entity.pdbx_description
1 polymer ?
#
loop_
_entity_poly.entity_id
_entity_poly.type
_entity_poly.pdbx_seq_one_letter_code
_entity_poly.pdbx_strand_id
1 'polypeptide(L)'
;MSKFVDARNPDFHQGQQVGHYTVNRVVPLERIRSFFYELEHKATGARHIHISNDDAENTFSVAFKTVPVDSTGVAHILEHTALCGSRRYPVRDPFFSMLKRSLSTFMNAFTASDWTMYPFSTQNTKDFFNLLDVYLDAAFFPKLDELSFKQEGHRLEIKGDLNSDDPERFRLAYKGVVYNEMKGAMSSPDQVMVRS
;
A
#
# COMPACT_ATOMS: atom_id res chain seq x y z
N MET A 1 30.77 -3.70 -4.34
CA MET A 1 31.27 -2.72 -5.32
C MET A 1 30.04 -2.04 -5.92
N SER A 2 29.80 -0.79 -5.57
CA SER A 2 28.74 0.04 -6.18
C SER A 2 29.06 0.21 -7.66
N LYS A 3 28.19 -0.27 -8.55
CA LYS A 3 28.30 0.05 -9.97
C LYS A 3 27.80 1.48 -10.11
N PHE A 4 28.70 2.42 -10.34
CA PHE A 4 28.29 3.77 -10.73
C PHE A 4 27.40 3.67 -11.99
N VAL A 5 26.19 4.16 -11.89
CA VAL A 5 25.30 4.29 -13.08
C VAL A 5 25.95 5.32 -14.01
N ASP A 6 26.55 4.82 -15.10
CA ASP A 6 27.07 5.72 -16.15
C ASP A 6 25.88 6.30 -16.92
N ALA A 7 25.63 7.60 -16.79
CA ALA A 7 24.54 8.30 -17.48
C ALA A 7 24.57 8.15 -19.02
N ARG A 8 25.61 7.55 -19.57
CA ARG A 8 25.77 7.28 -21.01
C ARG A 8 25.44 5.84 -21.41
N ASN A 9 25.19 4.95 -20.44
CA ASN A 9 24.96 3.53 -20.71
C ASN A 9 23.76 2.98 -19.93
N PRO A 10 22.52 3.13 -20.43
CA PRO A 10 21.34 2.60 -19.79
C PRO A 10 21.33 1.06 -19.78
N ASP A 11 20.75 0.46 -18.75
CA ASP A 11 20.58 -1.00 -18.62
C ASP A 11 19.64 -1.56 -19.69
N PHE A 12 18.66 -0.74 -20.14
CA PHE A 12 17.67 -1.12 -21.14
C PHE A 12 17.53 -0.03 -22.22
N HIS A 13 17.11 -0.44 -23.42
CA HIS A 13 16.87 0.44 -24.56
C HIS A 13 15.38 0.50 -24.91
N GLN A 14 14.95 1.63 -25.47
CA GLN A 14 13.56 1.79 -25.96
C GLN A 14 13.24 0.71 -27.02
N GLY A 15 12.07 0.09 -26.92
CA GLY A 15 11.64 -1.03 -27.75
C GLY A 15 12.14 -2.40 -27.28
N GLN A 16 13.07 -2.45 -26.32
CA GLN A 16 13.58 -3.71 -25.79
C GLN A 16 12.48 -4.49 -25.05
N GLN A 17 12.54 -5.81 -25.19
CA GLN A 17 11.70 -6.75 -24.43
C GLN A 17 12.44 -7.20 -23.18
N VAL A 18 11.81 -7.03 -22.01
CA VAL A 18 12.33 -7.47 -20.71
C VAL A 18 11.28 -8.38 -20.07
N GLY A 19 11.46 -9.69 -20.18
CA GLY A 19 10.45 -10.66 -19.76
C GLY A 19 9.10 -10.43 -20.49
N HIS A 20 8.06 -10.17 -19.72
CA HIS A 20 6.72 -9.89 -20.24
C HIS A 20 6.44 -8.39 -20.49
N TYR A 21 7.46 -7.55 -20.39
CA TYR A 21 7.36 -6.10 -20.56
C TYR A 21 8.04 -5.61 -21.82
N THR A 22 7.53 -4.49 -22.35
CA THR A 22 8.17 -3.70 -23.40
C THR A 22 8.65 -2.39 -22.78
N VAL A 23 9.89 -2.00 -23.06
CA VAL A 23 10.43 -0.70 -22.65
C VAL A 23 9.92 0.37 -23.61
N ASN A 24 8.97 1.18 -23.15
CA ASN A 24 8.36 2.22 -23.98
C ASN A 24 9.18 3.51 -24.00
N ARG A 25 9.88 3.81 -22.89
CA ARG A 25 10.62 5.06 -22.75
C ARG A 25 11.83 4.89 -21.86
N VAL A 26 12.93 5.57 -22.23
CA VAL A 26 14.16 5.67 -21.44
C VAL A 26 14.55 7.14 -21.34
N VAL A 27 14.74 7.66 -20.12
CA VAL A 27 15.11 9.06 -19.89
C VAL A 27 16.28 9.12 -18.91
N PRO A 28 17.41 9.71 -19.29
CA PRO A 28 18.49 9.99 -18.35
C PRO A 28 18.08 11.13 -17.40
N LEU A 29 18.28 10.94 -16.13
CA LEU A 29 18.06 11.92 -15.06
C LEU A 29 19.42 12.34 -14.51
N GLU A 30 20.15 13.13 -15.26
CA GLU A 30 21.56 13.47 -15.00
C GLU A 30 21.81 14.09 -13.62
N ARG A 31 20.91 14.98 -13.16
CA ARG A 31 21.04 15.66 -11.85
C ARG A 31 21.07 14.71 -10.67
N ILE A 32 20.39 13.57 -10.77
CA ILE A 32 20.31 12.55 -9.75
C ILE A 32 21.00 11.25 -10.14
N ARG A 33 21.78 11.28 -11.23
CA ARG A 33 22.56 10.14 -11.73
C ARG A 33 21.76 8.85 -11.84
N SER A 34 20.57 8.95 -12.45
CA SER A 34 19.61 7.85 -12.56
C SER A 34 19.11 7.72 -13.99
N PHE A 35 18.54 6.55 -14.30
CA PHE A 35 17.72 6.36 -15.48
C PHE A 35 16.28 6.09 -15.09
N PHE A 36 15.36 6.75 -15.77
CA PHE A 36 13.94 6.46 -15.73
C PHE A 36 13.57 5.56 -16.90
N TYR A 37 12.92 4.44 -16.59
CA TYR A 37 12.36 3.52 -17.56
C TYR A 37 10.86 3.43 -17.37
N GLU A 38 10.11 3.58 -18.47
CA GLU A 38 8.69 3.28 -18.53
C GLU A 38 8.50 1.99 -19.31
N LEU A 39 7.92 0.99 -18.69
CA LEU A 39 7.65 -0.32 -19.25
C LEU A 39 6.15 -0.59 -19.23
N GLU A 40 5.70 -1.39 -20.18
CA GLU A 40 4.31 -1.84 -20.27
C GLU A 40 4.23 -3.36 -20.32
N HIS A 41 3.39 -3.93 -19.48
CA HIS A 41 3.17 -5.36 -19.47
C HIS A 41 2.29 -5.78 -20.66
N LYS A 42 2.80 -6.64 -21.52
CA LYS A 42 2.19 -6.99 -22.82
C LYS A 42 0.77 -7.53 -22.74
N ALA A 43 0.48 -8.33 -21.72
CA ALA A 43 -0.82 -9.01 -21.62
C ALA A 43 -1.91 -8.13 -20.99
N THR A 44 -1.54 -7.19 -20.10
CA THR A 44 -2.52 -6.43 -19.30
C THR A 44 -2.48 -4.93 -19.56
N GLY A 45 -1.45 -4.42 -20.26
CA GLY A 45 -1.21 -2.99 -20.40
C GLY A 45 -0.78 -2.29 -19.11
N ALA A 46 -0.50 -3.02 -18.04
CA ALA A 46 -0.07 -2.43 -16.78
C ALA A 46 1.26 -1.70 -16.96
N ARG A 47 1.32 -0.47 -16.47
CA ARG A 47 2.55 0.33 -16.49
C ARG A 47 3.47 -0.05 -15.35
N HIS A 48 4.76 -0.13 -15.66
CA HIS A 48 5.82 -0.27 -14.68
C HIS A 48 6.83 0.86 -14.86
N ILE A 49 7.12 1.56 -13.78
CA ILE A 49 8.17 2.58 -13.75
C ILE A 49 9.34 1.99 -12.98
N HIS A 50 10.52 2.04 -13.59
CA HIS A 50 11.76 1.64 -12.95
C HIS A 50 12.74 2.81 -12.96
N ILE A 51 13.29 3.14 -11.80
CA ILE A 51 14.36 4.13 -11.64
C ILE A 51 15.61 3.36 -11.23
N SER A 52 16.60 3.33 -12.13
CA SER A 52 17.89 2.70 -11.88
C SER A 52 18.90 3.74 -11.41
N ASN A 53 19.54 3.50 -10.29
CA ASN A 53 20.59 4.33 -9.74
C ASN A 53 21.59 3.49 -8.93
N ASP A 54 22.56 4.15 -8.29
CA ASP A 54 23.58 3.52 -7.44
C ASP A 54 23.26 3.56 -5.94
N ASP A 55 22.01 3.91 -5.57
CA ASP A 55 21.54 3.88 -4.20
C ASP A 55 21.44 2.43 -3.68
N ALA A 56 21.82 2.23 -2.43
CA ALA A 56 21.66 0.94 -1.75
C ALA A 56 20.19 0.66 -1.40
N GLU A 57 19.34 1.68 -1.37
CA GLU A 57 17.92 1.57 -1.04
C GLU A 57 17.14 0.99 -2.21
N ASN A 58 16.48 -0.14 -1.99
CA ASN A 58 15.60 -0.76 -2.96
C ASN A 58 14.15 -0.49 -2.57
N THR A 59 13.44 0.28 -3.38
CA THR A 59 12.05 0.66 -3.14
C THR A 59 11.13 -0.01 -4.15
N PHE A 60 10.03 -0.55 -3.68
CA PHE A 60 8.94 -1.06 -4.52
C PHE A 60 7.62 -0.44 -4.09
N SER A 61 6.72 -0.25 -5.05
CA SER A 61 5.33 0.11 -4.80
C SER A 61 4.43 -0.47 -5.87
N VAL A 62 3.29 -1.04 -5.48
CA VAL A 62 2.18 -1.32 -6.37
C VAL A 62 1.05 -0.34 -6.08
N ALA A 63 0.51 0.29 -7.13
CA ALA A 63 -0.53 1.29 -7.01
C ALA A 63 -1.74 0.92 -7.87
N PHE A 64 -2.93 1.20 -7.34
CA PHE A 64 -4.21 0.99 -7.99
C PHE A 64 -4.98 2.31 -8.08
N LYS A 65 -5.68 2.51 -9.19
CA LYS A 65 -6.66 3.59 -9.30
C LYS A 65 -7.92 3.17 -8.54
N THR A 66 -8.24 3.87 -7.46
CA THR A 66 -9.36 3.57 -6.56
C THR A 66 -10.25 4.79 -6.37
N VAL A 67 -10.93 5.20 -7.45
CA VAL A 67 -11.85 6.34 -7.41
C VAL A 67 -13.10 5.95 -6.63
N PRO A 68 -13.39 6.60 -5.48
CA PRO A 68 -14.59 6.30 -4.71
C PRO A 68 -15.83 6.79 -5.45
N VAL A 69 -16.93 6.05 -5.30
CA VAL A 69 -18.25 6.42 -5.85
C VAL A 69 -19.16 7.05 -4.79
N ASP A 70 -18.78 6.94 -3.52
CA ASP A 70 -19.49 7.46 -2.36
C ASP A 70 -18.54 7.72 -1.17
N SER A 71 -19.10 8.11 -0.02
CA SER A 71 -18.36 8.42 1.21
C SER A 71 -18.29 7.26 2.20
N THR A 72 -18.47 6.01 1.76
CA THR A 72 -18.45 4.82 2.65
C THR A 72 -17.06 4.43 3.10
N GLY A 73 -16.01 4.96 2.46
CA GLY A 73 -14.61 4.70 2.79
C GLY A 73 -14.10 3.33 2.34
N VAL A 74 -14.76 2.71 1.36
CA VAL A 74 -14.43 1.34 0.89
C VAL A 74 -12.96 1.18 0.52
N ALA A 75 -12.38 2.13 -0.21
CA ALA A 75 -10.97 2.05 -0.63
C ALA A 75 -10.01 2.01 0.56
N HIS A 76 -10.23 2.84 1.58
CA HIS A 76 -9.40 2.88 2.79
C HIS A 76 -9.60 1.62 3.66
N ILE A 77 -10.84 1.14 3.81
CA ILE A 77 -11.10 -0.11 4.51
C ILE A 77 -10.47 -1.30 3.77
N LEU A 78 -10.50 -1.30 2.43
CA LEU A 78 -9.88 -2.32 1.62
C LEU A 78 -8.35 -2.30 1.75
N GLU A 79 -7.74 -1.12 1.82
CA GLU A 79 -6.30 -0.97 2.09
C GLU A 79 -5.90 -1.72 3.37
N HIS A 80 -6.57 -1.43 4.49
CA HIS A 80 -6.30 -2.09 5.77
C HIS A 80 -6.58 -3.60 5.71
N THR A 81 -7.74 -4.01 5.20
CA THR A 81 -8.15 -5.42 5.19
C THR A 81 -7.33 -6.28 4.23
N ALA A 82 -6.80 -5.72 3.14
CA ALA A 82 -5.91 -6.43 2.24
C ALA A 82 -4.64 -6.91 2.93
N LEU A 83 -4.14 -6.14 3.92
CA LEU A 83 -2.94 -6.47 4.67
C LEU A 83 -3.18 -7.41 5.87
N CYS A 84 -4.46 -7.76 6.17
CA CYS A 84 -4.81 -8.63 7.29
C CYS A 84 -4.61 -10.13 7.03
N GLY A 85 -4.23 -10.52 5.81
CA GLY A 85 -3.97 -11.90 5.40
C GLY A 85 -4.29 -12.14 3.94
N SER A 86 -3.59 -13.08 3.34
CA SER A 86 -3.68 -13.36 1.91
C SER A 86 -3.69 -14.86 1.61
N ARG A 87 -3.79 -15.22 0.34
CA ARG A 87 -3.89 -16.61 -0.11
C ARG A 87 -2.70 -17.47 0.33
N ARG A 88 -1.47 -16.96 0.16
CA ARG A 88 -0.22 -17.67 0.53
C ARG A 88 0.18 -17.43 1.98
N TYR A 89 -0.25 -16.32 2.54
CA TYR A 89 0.02 -15.92 3.93
C TYR A 89 -1.29 -15.76 4.72
N PRO A 90 -2.04 -16.87 4.98
CA PRO A 90 -3.35 -16.85 5.62
C PRO A 90 -3.26 -16.66 7.13
N VAL A 91 -2.23 -15.98 7.61
CA VAL A 91 -2.00 -15.64 9.00
C VAL A 91 -2.63 -14.29 9.32
N ARG A 92 -2.97 -14.07 10.58
CA ARG A 92 -3.46 -12.77 11.02
C ARG A 92 -2.33 -11.74 11.01
N ASP A 93 -2.57 -10.61 10.38
CA ASP A 93 -1.69 -9.44 10.35
C ASP A 93 -0.24 -9.76 9.90
N PRO A 94 -0.03 -10.37 8.71
CA PRO A 94 1.30 -10.65 8.21
C PRO A 94 2.13 -9.38 8.05
N PHE A 95 1.50 -8.25 7.70
CA PHE A 95 2.11 -6.94 7.58
C PHE A 95 2.77 -6.48 8.89
N PHE A 96 2.04 -6.48 10.00
CA PHE A 96 2.60 -6.09 11.30
C PHE A 96 3.67 -7.06 11.82
N SER A 97 3.56 -8.34 11.43
CA SER A 97 4.61 -9.33 11.74
C SER A 97 5.90 -9.03 10.95
N MET A 98 5.78 -8.65 9.68
CA MET A 98 6.92 -8.25 8.84
C MET A 98 7.54 -6.94 9.34
N LEU A 99 6.75 -5.94 9.71
CA LEU A 99 7.23 -4.66 10.23
C LEU A 99 8.17 -4.83 11.44
N LYS A 100 7.97 -5.88 12.24
CA LYS A 100 8.80 -6.18 13.42
C LYS A 100 10.02 -7.05 13.13
N ARG A 101 10.06 -7.74 12.00
CA ARG A 101 11.04 -8.81 11.71
C ARG A 101 11.87 -8.58 10.46
N SER A 102 11.38 -7.77 9.52
CA SER A 102 12.13 -7.44 8.31
C SER A 102 13.22 -6.42 8.60
N LEU A 103 14.17 -6.31 7.67
CA LEU A 103 15.19 -5.28 7.63
C LEU A 103 14.73 -4.04 6.84
N SER A 104 13.42 -3.86 6.70
CA SER A 104 12.83 -2.75 5.97
C SER A 104 13.22 -1.41 6.60
N THR A 105 13.54 -0.45 5.76
CA THR A 105 13.75 0.95 6.11
C THR A 105 12.44 1.71 6.07
N PHE A 106 11.49 1.22 5.26
CA PHE A 106 10.14 1.78 5.15
C PHE A 106 9.13 0.68 4.78
N MET A 107 7.97 0.67 5.43
CA MET A 107 6.81 -0.15 5.08
C MET A 107 5.55 0.64 5.39
N ASN A 108 4.64 0.74 4.43
CA ASN A 108 3.35 1.42 4.63
C ASN A 108 2.31 0.99 3.59
N ALA A 109 1.12 1.54 3.73
CA ALA A 109 0.09 1.60 2.72
C ALA A 109 -0.53 3.00 2.76
N PHE A 110 -1.07 3.47 1.65
CA PHE A 110 -1.68 4.80 1.53
C PHE A 110 -2.92 4.72 0.65
N THR A 111 -3.99 5.37 1.10
CA THR A 111 -5.17 5.66 0.29
C THR A 111 -5.37 7.17 0.20
N ALA A 112 -5.33 7.68 -1.03
CA ALA A 112 -5.67 9.06 -1.37
C ALA A 112 -7.07 9.14 -1.97
N SER A 113 -7.40 10.30 -2.57
CA SER A 113 -8.73 10.55 -3.14
C SER A 113 -9.09 9.63 -4.30
N ASP A 114 -8.12 9.17 -5.08
CA ASP A 114 -8.34 8.42 -6.32
C ASP A 114 -7.35 7.28 -6.58
N TRP A 115 -6.47 7.00 -5.62
CA TRP A 115 -5.51 5.90 -5.70
C TRP A 115 -5.21 5.28 -4.34
N THR A 116 -4.80 4.02 -4.36
CA THR A 116 -4.27 3.28 -3.19
C THR A 116 -2.95 2.66 -3.58
N MET A 117 -1.92 2.75 -2.73
CA MET A 117 -0.64 2.13 -2.99
C MET A 117 -0.03 1.46 -1.77
N TYR A 118 0.80 0.47 -2.04
CA TYR A 118 1.48 -0.37 -1.05
C TYR A 118 3.00 -0.30 -1.26
N PRO A 119 3.70 0.67 -0.65
CA PRO A 119 5.14 0.83 -0.78
C PRO A 119 5.91 0.14 0.32
N PHE A 120 7.12 -0.30 -0.01
CA PHE A 120 8.15 -0.66 0.96
C PHE A 120 9.55 -0.34 0.43
N SER A 121 10.52 -0.23 1.34
CA SER A 121 11.94 -0.04 1.04
C SER A 121 12.81 -0.87 1.97
N THR A 122 13.94 -1.34 1.44
CA THR A 122 14.97 -2.05 2.21
C THR A 122 16.31 -2.00 1.50
N GLN A 123 17.40 -2.01 2.27
CA GLN A 123 18.76 -2.13 1.73
C GLN A 123 19.21 -3.58 1.57
N ASN A 124 18.43 -4.54 2.05
CA ASN A 124 18.75 -5.95 1.99
C ASN A 124 18.01 -6.64 0.84
N THR A 125 18.75 -7.16 -0.14
CA THR A 125 18.17 -7.78 -1.33
C THR A 125 17.30 -9.00 -1.01
N LYS A 126 17.67 -9.83 -0.03
CA LYS A 126 16.85 -10.99 0.35
C LYS A 126 15.54 -10.55 0.99
N ASP A 127 15.59 -9.55 1.86
CA ASP A 127 14.42 -8.96 2.49
C ASP A 127 13.51 -8.29 1.46
N PHE A 128 14.08 -7.63 0.44
CA PHE A 128 13.33 -7.05 -0.67
C PHE A 128 12.41 -8.07 -1.36
N PHE A 129 12.94 -9.24 -1.72
CA PHE A 129 12.13 -10.28 -2.36
C PHE A 129 11.13 -10.92 -1.42
N ASN A 130 11.42 -11.03 -0.13
CA ASN A 130 10.46 -11.51 0.87
C ASN A 130 9.28 -10.52 1.01
N LEU A 131 9.58 -9.22 1.13
CA LEU A 131 8.57 -8.17 1.19
C LEU A 131 7.74 -8.11 -0.09
N LEU A 132 8.41 -8.18 -1.26
CA LEU A 132 7.75 -8.18 -2.56
C LEU A 132 6.71 -9.31 -2.68
N ASP A 133 7.08 -10.52 -2.26
CA ASP A 133 6.20 -11.68 -2.31
C ASP A 133 4.97 -11.51 -1.40
N VAL A 134 5.16 -11.03 -0.17
CA VAL A 134 4.06 -10.77 0.77
C VAL A 134 3.15 -9.63 0.28
N TYR A 135 3.73 -8.51 -0.19
CA TYR A 135 2.96 -7.36 -0.66
C TYR A 135 2.13 -7.67 -1.90
N LEU A 136 2.72 -8.37 -2.88
CA LEU A 136 2.00 -8.75 -4.10
C LEU A 136 0.88 -9.75 -3.79
N ASP A 137 1.13 -10.75 -2.92
CA ASP A 137 0.07 -11.70 -2.56
C ASP A 137 -1.05 -11.01 -1.78
N ALA A 138 -0.72 -10.08 -0.88
CA ALA A 138 -1.72 -9.28 -0.15
C ALA A 138 -2.53 -8.37 -1.09
N ALA A 139 -1.88 -7.65 -1.99
CA ALA A 139 -2.55 -6.71 -2.88
C ALA A 139 -3.44 -7.39 -3.94
N PHE A 140 -3.03 -8.56 -4.48
CA PHE A 140 -3.75 -9.24 -5.56
C PHE A 140 -4.63 -10.40 -5.10
N PHE A 141 -4.37 -10.98 -3.93
CA PHE A 141 -5.08 -12.15 -3.42
C PHE A 141 -5.40 -12.04 -1.92
N PRO A 142 -5.95 -10.89 -1.47
CA PRO A 142 -6.31 -10.70 -0.07
C PRO A 142 -7.40 -11.69 0.36
N LYS A 143 -7.41 -12.05 1.63
CA LYS A 143 -8.40 -12.98 2.19
C LYS A 143 -9.77 -12.32 2.40
N LEU A 144 -9.79 -11.06 2.78
CA LEU A 144 -10.99 -10.22 2.98
C LEU A 144 -12.06 -10.88 3.85
N ASP A 145 -11.70 -11.41 5.00
CA ASP A 145 -12.65 -12.04 5.90
C ASP A 145 -13.48 -11.01 6.70
N GLU A 146 -14.69 -11.42 7.12
CA GLU A 146 -15.64 -10.57 7.84
C GLU A 146 -15.11 -10.05 9.18
N LEU A 147 -14.28 -10.83 9.89
CA LEU A 147 -13.71 -10.42 11.16
C LEU A 147 -12.69 -9.31 10.98
N SER A 148 -11.86 -9.39 9.95
CA SER A 148 -10.94 -8.32 9.56
C SER A 148 -11.71 -7.04 9.20
N PHE A 149 -12.79 -7.16 8.43
CA PHE A 149 -13.65 -6.01 8.14
C PHE A 149 -14.25 -5.39 9.40
N LYS A 150 -14.78 -6.20 10.33
CA LYS A 150 -15.35 -5.69 11.58
C LYS A 150 -14.31 -5.02 12.49
N GLN A 151 -13.06 -5.47 12.42
CA GLN A 151 -11.96 -4.88 13.17
C GLN A 151 -11.48 -3.58 12.53
N GLU A 152 -11.14 -3.63 11.25
CA GLU A 152 -10.51 -2.51 10.52
C GLU A 152 -11.55 -1.47 10.07
N GLY A 153 -12.62 -1.90 9.44
CA GLY A 153 -13.67 -1.01 8.93
C GLY A 153 -14.53 -0.42 10.03
N HIS A 154 -15.63 -1.09 10.32
CA HIS A 154 -16.52 -0.70 11.42
C HIS A 154 -17.37 -1.86 11.92
N ARG A 155 -17.83 -1.71 13.17
CA ARG A 155 -18.82 -2.55 13.83
C ARG A 155 -19.63 -1.72 14.82
N LEU A 156 -20.78 -2.23 15.23
CA LEU A 156 -21.55 -1.64 16.33
C LEU A 156 -21.10 -2.27 17.65
N GLU A 157 -20.85 -1.43 18.64
CA GLU A 157 -20.60 -1.83 20.03
C GLU A 157 -21.57 -1.13 20.98
N ILE A 158 -21.95 -1.80 22.04
CA ILE A 158 -22.71 -1.21 23.13
C ILE A 158 -21.76 -0.44 24.02
N LYS A 159 -22.03 0.83 24.26
CA LYS A 159 -21.32 1.68 25.23
C LYS A 159 -22.22 2.01 26.40
N GLY A 160 -21.67 1.94 27.61
CA GLY A 160 -22.36 2.28 28.85
C GLY A 160 -22.32 1.14 29.87
N ASP A 161 -23.19 1.23 30.88
CA ASP A 161 -23.26 0.24 31.93
C ASP A 161 -24.23 -0.88 31.54
N LEU A 162 -23.68 -2.02 31.10
CA LEU A 162 -24.44 -3.20 30.67
C LEU A 162 -25.18 -3.88 31.83
N ASN A 163 -24.86 -3.54 33.11
CA ASN A 163 -25.52 -4.09 34.30
C ASN A 163 -26.68 -3.19 34.76
N SER A 164 -26.98 -2.11 34.04
CA SER A 164 -28.09 -1.23 34.35
C SER A 164 -29.36 -1.69 33.62
N ASP A 165 -30.47 -1.73 34.32
CA ASP A 165 -31.80 -1.98 33.76
C ASP A 165 -32.35 -0.73 33.03
N ASP A 166 -31.67 0.40 33.11
CA ASP A 166 -32.04 1.65 32.48
C ASP A 166 -31.52 1.72 31.04
N PRO A 167 -32.42 1.70 30.02
CA PRO A 167 -32.02 1.75 28.60
C PRO A 167 -31.26 3.03 28.23
N GLU A 168 -31.39 4.12 28.98
CA GLU A 168 -30.70 5.39 28.68
C GLU A 168 -29.22 5.35 29.09
N ARG A 169 -28.80 4.35 29.87
CA ARG A 169 -27.41 4.18 30.31
C ARG A 169 -26.52 3.44 29.31
N PHE A 170 -27.08 2.93 28.21
CA PHE A 170 -26.30 2.33 27.17
C PHE A 170 -26.76 2.81 25.78
N ARG A 171 -25.83 2.85 24.86
CA ARG A 171 -26.09 3.27 23.45
C ARG A 171 -25.25 2.44 22.50
N LEU A 172 -25.74 2.28 21.28
CA LEU A 172 -24.95 1.74 20.17
C LEU A 172 -23.96 2.80 19.67
N ALA A 173 -22.76 2.41 19.41
CA ALA A 173 -21.71 3.26 18.84
C ALA A 173 -20.92 2.49 17.78
N TYR A 174 -20.58 3.19 16.70
CA TYR A 174 -19.63 2.67 15.73
C TYR A 174 -18.22 2.61 16.32
N LYS A 175 -17.51 1.54 16.01
CA LYS A 175 -16.09 1.34 16.32
C LYS A 175 -15.41 0.57 15.21
N GLY A 176 -14.19 0.94 14.90
CA GLY A 176 -13.32 0.32 13.89
C GLY A 176 -12.06 1.14 13.77
N VAL A 177 -10.99 0.57 13.22
CA VAL A 177 -9.70 1.28 13.07
C VAL A 177 -9.87 2.43 12.11
N VAL A 178 -10.26 2.17 10.86
CA VAL A 178 -10.48 3.19 9.83
C VAL A 178 -11.57 4.20 10.24
N TYR A 179 -12.68 3.72 10.82
CA TYR A 179 -13.73 4.62 11.31
C TYR A 179 -13.19 5.62 12.35
N ASN A 180 -12.43 5.14 13.33
CA ASN A 180 -11.89 6.00 14.39
C ASN A 180 -10.81 6.94 13.85
N GLU A 181 -9.97 6.47 12.93
CA GLU A 181 -8.94 7.27 12.25
C GLU A 181 -9.59 8.42 11.47
N MET A 182 -10.57 8.11 10.61
CA MET A 182 -11.29 9.13 9.84
C MET A 182 -12.05 10.10 10.73
N LYS A 183 -12.67 9.62 11.80
CA LYS A 183 -13.33 10.49 12.79
C LYS A 183 -12.34 11.43 13.46
N GLY A 184 -11.14 10.95 13.80
CA GLY A 184 -10.06 11.77 14.35
C GLY A 184 -9.56 12.80 13.34
N ALA A 185 -9.28 12.39 12.10
CA ALA A 185 -8.83 13.27 11.03
C ALA A 185 -9.85 14.39 10.72
N MET A 186 -11.16 14.06 10.71
CA MET A 186 -12.22 15.03 10.43
C MET A 186 -12.62 15.89 11.65
N SER A 187 -11.99 15.71 12.81
CA SER A 187 -12.24 16.55 14.00
C SER A 187 -11.48 17.88 13.96
N SER A 188 -10.49 18.03 13.09
CA SER A 188 -9.73 19.26 12.89
C SER A 188 -10.34 20.12 11.77
N PRO A 189 -10.64 21.40 12.01
CA PRO A 189 -11.13 22.31 10.99
C PRO A 189 -10.19 22.42 9.78
N ASP A 190 -8.89 22.44 10.01
CA ASP A 190 -7.87 22.52 8.95
C ASP A 190 -7.92 21.30 8.03
N GLN A 191 -8.13 20.11 8.59
CA GLN A 191 -8.26 18.88 7.82
C GLN A 191 -9.56 18.84 6.98
N VAL A 192 -10.63 19.41 7.50
CA VAL A 192 -11.89 19.54 6.75
C VAL A 192 -11.69 20.50 5.56
N MET A 193 -11.03 21.64 5.78
CA MET A 193 -10.75 22.61 4.70
C MET A 193 -9.85 22.07 3.59
N VAL A 194 -8.86 21.25 3.94
CA VAL A 194 -7.95 20.67 2.93
C VAL A 194 -8.61 19.57 2.09
N ARG A 195 -9.66 18.94 2.61
CA ARG A 195 -10.36 17.82 1.95
C ARG A 195 -11.69 18.20 1.27
N SER A 196 -12.17 19.41 1.48
CA SER A 196 -13.34 19.97 0.79
C SER A 196 -12.94 20.62 -0.54
#